data_39675d501fdaa26ed1c2d850dc67e925
#
_entry.id   39675d501fdaa26ed1c2d850dc67e925
#
_cell.length_a   1.000
_cell.length_b   1.000
_cell.length_c   1.000
_cell.angle_alpha   90.00
_cell.angle_beta   90.00
_cell.angle_gamma   90.00
#
_symmetry.space_group_name_H-M   'P 1'
#
loop_
_entity.id
_entity.type
_entity.pdbx_description
1 polymer ?
#
loop_
_entity_poly.entity_id
_entity_poly.type
_entity_poly.pdbx_seq_one_letter_code
_entity_poly.pdbx_strand_id
1 'polypeptide(L)'
;MSDGTRKRPHVWLALGLLAILPGLAFAGAGKEPKDPWALMMLRFEFDNDTFIGSDDVFTAGWSVQLHSRVMDRWNRGYSGWIGKVPGLGDDGEGGRVVRWAYGLSQIILTPSDISIETPQPDDVPWAGTLGLTGSWWSNDNRKLAALQIYLGCLGPCSHAEQVQKFVHEDLGFGEPPKGWGNQLSNRMLANLNYEYRYKLYAVDVEAYVPGRFAHDLSIGGQAAVGNLLTSVTGQIEFRFGWGLTMGFTKIPDPPGLGIVMEPIYFDPKAPLVDLYHWRIYFNLVARSRWITYFAPAEGGATESGYHHPALDSYPGEHQILFGLHLVRVPFGMHVTYYRYVGSEPPGIQGSIDWINFSFEYRF
;
A
#
# COMPACT_ATOMS: atom_id res chain seq x y z
N MET A 1 -24.05 -42.82 13.81
CA MET A 1 -24.00 -42.57 12.36
C MET A 1 -25.03 -41.50 12.05
N SER A 2 -24.59 -40.24 11.98
CA SER A 2 -25.38 -39.14 11.39
C SER A 2 -24.36 -38.23 10.72
N ASP A 3 -24.33 -38.39 9.41
CA ASP A 3 -23.50 -37.64 8.48
C ASP A 3 -24.03 -36.19 8.42
N GLY A 4 -23.27 -35.27 9.01
CA GLY A 4 -23.55 -33.84 9.01
C GLY A 4 -22.77 -33.14 7.93
N THR A 5 -23.20 -33.25 6.69
CA THR A 5 -22.68 -32.38 5.59
C THR A 5 -23.00 -30.92 5.90
N ARG A 6 -22.08 -30.22 6.57
CA ARG A 6 -22.11 -28.76 6.65
C ARG A 6 -21.95 -28.18 5.24
N LYS A 7 -23.06 -27.73 4.68
CA LYS A 7 -23.07 -26.89 3.48
C LYS A 7 -22.24 -25.64 3.78
N ARG A 8 -21.24 -25.36 2.98
CA ARG A 8 -20.42 -24.15 3.00
C ARG A 8 -21.07 -23.08 2.08
N PRO A 9 -21.96 -22.20 2.59
CA PRO A 9 -22.62 -21.20 1.73
C PRO A 9 -21.80 -19.92 1.50
N HIS A 10 -20.60 -19.79 2.11
CA HIS A 10 -19.98 -18.49 2.30
C HIS A 10 -18.87 -18.10 1.28
N VAL A 11 -18.38 -19.04 0.50
CA VAL A 11 -17.40 -18.76 -0.56
C VAL A 11 -17.97 -17.85 -1.66
N TRP A 12 -19.29 -17.92 -1.88
CA TRP A 12 -19.98 -17.10 -2.89
C TRP A 12 -20.18 -15.64 -2.49
N LEU A 13 -20.17 -15.31 -1.19
CA LEU A 13 -20.34 -13.94 -0.71
C LEU A 13 -19.06 -13.13 -0.84
N ALA A 14 -17.89 -13.72 -0.60
CA ALA A 14 -16.60 -13.05 -0.79
C ALA A 14 -16.30 -12.80 -2.28
N LEU A 15 -16.63 -13.77 -3.15
CA LEU A 15 -16.62 -13.59 -4.60
C LEU A 15 -17.68 -12.58 -5.06
N GLY A 16 -18.81 -12.47 -4.34
CA GLY A 16 -19.86 -11.49 -4.57
C GLY A 16 -19.43 -10.05 -4.25
N LEU A 17 -18.69 -9.82 -3.17
CA LEU A 17 -18.12 -8.50 -2.84
C LEU A 17 -17.04 -8.06 -3.83
N LEU A 18 -16.19 -8.98 -4.29
CA LEU A 18 -15.25 -8.74 -5.39
C LEU A 18 -15.97 -8.52 -6.75
N ALA A 19 -17.16 -9.08 -6.94
CA ALA A 19 -17.97 -8.90 -8.14
C ALA A 19 -18.85 -7.63 -8.12
N ILE A 20 -19.14 -7.06 -6.94
CA ILE A 20 -19.92 -5.82 -6.81
C ILE A 20 -19.07 -4.59 -7.18
N LEU A 21 -17.77 -4.61 -6.93
CA LEU A 21 -16.85 -3.54 -7.34
C LEU A 21 -16.85 -3.29 -8.87
N PRO A 22 -16.79 -4.32 -9.75
CA PRO A 22 -17.01 -4.13 -11.18
C PRO A 22 -18.42 -3.65 -11.53
N GLY A 23 -19.45 -4.09 -10.80
CA GLY A 23 -20.85 -3.72 -11.07
C GLY A 23 -21.16 -2.24 -10.84
N LEU A 24 -20.55 -1.62 -9.85
CA LEU A 24 -20.63 -0.16 -9.62
C LEU A 24 -19.84 0.62 -10.67
N ALA A 25 -18.78 0.03 -11.24
CA ALA A 25 -17.98 0.62 -12.28
C ALA A 25 -18.68 0.61 -13.65
N PHE A 26 -19.52 -0.40 -13.94
CA PHE A 26 -20.26 -0.50 -15.21
C PHE A 26 -21.44 0.45 -15.32
N ALA A 27 -21.97 0.98 -14.23
CA ALA A 27 -23.08 1.93 -14.26
C ALA A 27 -22.70 3.33 -14.80
N GLY A 28 -21.40 3.63 -14.91
CA GLY A 28 -20.86 4.89 -15.45
C GLY A 28 -20.25 4.82 -16.84
N ALA A 29 -20.27 3.65 -17.50
CA ALA A 29 -19.60 3.40 -18.78
C ALA A 29 -20.33 4.00 -20.00
N GLY A 30 -20.78 5.21 -19.88
CA GLY A 30 -21.52 5.90 -20.96
C GLY A 30 -20.80 7.15 -21.47
N LYS A 31 -19.62 7.05 -22.01
CA LYS A 31 -18.86 7.87 -22.98
C LYS A 31 -17.39 7.81 -22.62
N GLU A 32 -16.55 7.44 -23.60
CA GLU A 32 -15.10 7.54 -23.45
C GLU A 32 -14.73 8.95 -22.97
N PRO A 33 -13.92 9.08 -21.91
CA PRO A 33 -13.52 10.39 -21.43
C PRO A 33 -12.75 11.10 -22.55
N LYS A 34 -13.15 12.30 -22.86
CA LYS A 34 -12.53 13.13 -23.91
C LYS A 34 -11.10 13.54 -23.56
N ASP A 35 -10.75 13.49 -22.26
CA ASP A 35 -9.44 13.84 -21.74
C ASP A 35 -9.08 12.89 -20.58
N PRO A 36 -8.18 11.92 -20.78
CA PRO A 36 -7.74 11.00 -19.73
C PRO A 36 -7.00 11.68 -18.58
N TRP A 37 -6.51 12.90 -18.78
CA TRP A 37 -5.92 13.71 -17.71
C TRP A 37 -6.97 14.27 -16.75
N ALA A 38 -8.23 14.33 -17.18
CA ALA A 38 -9.33 14.73 -16.33
C ALA A 38 -9.79 13.63 -15.37
N LEU A 39 -9.32 12.40 -15.52
CA LEU A 39 -9.78 11.27 -14.73
C LEU A 39 -9.23 11.32 -13.30
N MET A 40 -10.12 11.17 -12.35
CA MET A 40 -9.82 10.76 -10.98
C MET A 40 -9.62 9.25 -10.94
N MET A 41 -9.05 8.75 -9.85
CA MET A 41 -8.82 7.32 -9.70
C MET A 41 -9.21 6.88 -8.28
N LEU A 42 -9.98 5.81 -8.22
CA LEU A 42 -10.20 5.05 -7.00
C LEU A 42 -9.23 3.87 -6.99
N ARG A 43 -8.53 3.66 -5.88
CA ARG A 43 -7.67 2.49 -5.66
C ARG A 43 -8.11 1.79 -4.40
N PHE A 44 -8.14 0.47 -4.47
CA PHE A 44 -8.23 -0.43 -3.34
C PHE A 44 -6.94 -1.22 -3.25
N GLU A 45 -6.37 -1.31 -2.06
CA GLU A 45 -5.20 -2.14 -1.76
C GLU A 45 -5.52 -3.10 -0.64
N PHE A 46 -4.95 -4.29 -0.75
CA PHE A 46 -5.07 -5.33 0.25
C PHE A 46 -3.73 -6.06 0.36
N ASP A 47 -3.21 -6.11 1.58
CA ASP A 47 -2.02 -6.86 1.96
C ASP A 47 -2.42 -8.06 2.81
N ASN A 48 -1.84 -9.21 2.56
CA ASN A 48 -2.09 -10.40 3.36
C ASN A 48 -0.93 -11.41 3.21
N ASP A 49 -0.60 -12.09 4.30
CA ASP A 49 0.41 -13.14 4.38
C ASP A 49 -0.19 -14.55 4.14
N THR A 50 -1.45 -14.76 4.47
CA THR A 50 -2.14 -16.06 4.39
C THR A 50 -2.13 -16.65 2.98
N PHE A 51 -2.08 -15.84 1.91
CA PHE A 51 -2.04 -16.32 0.53
C PHE A 51 -0.76 -17.08 0.17
N ILE A 52 0.30 -16.93 0.94
CA ILE A 52 1.58 -17.63 0.75
C ILE A 52 1.84 -18.70 1.81
N GLY A 53 0.87 -18.92 2.70
CA GLY A 53 0.93 -20.00 3.69
C GLY A 53 1.80 -19.70 4.91
N SER A 54 2.18 -18.44 5.12
CA SER A 54 2.70 -17.92 6.37
C SER A 54 1.56 -17.23 7.11
N ASP A 55 1.38 -17.51 8.39
CA ASP A 55 0.38 -16.87 9.26
C ASP A 55 1.14 -16.10 10.36
N ASP A 56 2.20 -15.40 9.95
CA ASP A 56 3.19 -14.82 10.86
C ASP A 56 3.09 -13.28 10.88
N VAL A 57 3.00 -12.67 12.06
CA VAL A 57 3.27 -11.27 12.43
C VAL A 57 2.41 -10.18 11.75
N PHE A 58 2.23 -10.18 10.44
CA PHE A 58 1.41 -9.23 9.69
C PHE A 58 0.18 -9.94 9.14
N THR A 59 -0.94 -9.81 9.82
CA THR A 59 -2.15 -10.56 9.46
C THR A 59 -2.83 -10.00 8.22
N ALA A 60 -3.10 -8.71 8.20
CA ALA A 60 -3.73 -8.07 7.04
C ALA A 60 -3.63 -6.55 7.08
N GLY A 61 -3.70 -5.95 5.91
CA GLY A 61 -3.89 -4.52 5.76
C GLY A 61 -4.77 -4.21 4.57
N TRP A 62 -5.51 -3.12 4.64
CA TRP A 62 -6.28 -2.63 3.50
C TRP A 62 -6.30 -1.12 3.45
N SER A 63 -6.46 -0.58 2.25
CA SER A 63 -6.72 0.84 2.06
C SER A 63 -7.67 1.10 0.90
N VAL A 64 -8.43 2.19 1.03
CA VAL A 64 -9.23 2.78 -0.04
C VAL A 64 -8.73 4.19 -0.28
N GLN A 65 -8.44 4.54 -1.52
CA GLN A 65 -7.74 5.75 -1.87
C GLN A 65 -8.44 6.45 -3.03
N LEU A 66 -8.66 7.75 -2.88
CA LEU A 66 -9.14 8.63 -3.95
C LEU A 66 -7.99 9.53 -4.41
N HIS A 67 -7.64 9.41 -5.69
CA HIS A 67 -6.57 10.20 -6.32
C HIS A 67 -7.17 11.28 -7.21
N SER A 68 -6.59 12.47 -7.16
CA SER A 68 -6.94 13.55 -8.06
C SER A 68 -6.67 13.19 -9.53
N ARG A 69 -7.24 13.94 -10.42
CA ARG A 69 -6.74 14.02 -11.80
C ARG A 69 -5.27 14.44 -11.82
N VAL A 70 -4.60 14.16 -12.91
CA VAL A 70 -3.26 14.70 -13.18
C VAL A 70 -3.36 16.21 -13.41
N MET A 71 -2.44 16.97 -12.86
CA MET A 71 -2.38 18.42 -12.97
C MET A 71 -0.96 18.84 -13.37
N ASP A 72 -0.84 19.91 -14.11
CA ASP A 72 0.46 20.55 -14.44
C ASP A 72 0.95 21.50 -13.34
N ARG A 73 0.04 21.94 -12.46
CA ARG A 73 0.34 22.90 -11.39
C ARG A 73 -0.47 22.62 -10.13
N TRP A 74 0.11 22.98 -9.00
CA TRP A 74 -0.64 23.06 -7.74
C TRP A 74 -1.65 24.19 -7.78
N ASN A 75 -2.85 23.93 -7.28
CA ASN A 75 -3.83 25.00 -7.08
C ASN A 75 -3.28 26.01 -6.06
N ARG A 76 -3.16 27.27 -6.45
CA ARG A 76 -2.60 28.34 -5.64
C ARG A 76 -3.33 28.58 -4.32
N GLY A 77 -4.57 28.15 -4.18
CA GLY A 77 -5.34 28.24 -2.94
C GLY A 77 -4.93 27.14 -1.96
N TYR A 78 -5.53 25.98 -2.13
CA TYR A 78 -5.46 24.88 -1.15
C TYR A 78 -4.10 24.16 -1.11
N SER A 79 -3.44 23.97 -2.25
CA SER A 79 -2.20 23.19 -2.34
C SER A 79 -0.94 24.02 -2.61
N GLY A 80 -1.04 25.33 -2.65
CA GLY A 80 0.09 26.21 -3.03
C GLY A 80 1.30 26.14 -2.09
N TRP A 81 1.11 25.70 -0.84
CA TRP A 81 2.20 25.50 0.11
C TRP A 81 3.06 24.27 -0.21
N ILE A 82 2.45 23.24 -0.84
CA ILE A 82 3.12 22.00 -1.20
C ILE A 82 4.27 22.26 -2.18
N GLY A 83 4.09 23.17 -3.13
CA GLY A 83 5.13 23.54 -4.08
C GLY A 83 6.40 24.13 -3.45
N LYS A 84 6.37 24.50 -2.15
CA LYS A 84 7.53 24.96 -1.41
C LYS A 84 8.34 23.82 -0.78
N VAL A 85 7.77 22.60 -0.74
CA VAL A 85 8.49 21.42 -0.23
C VAL A 85 9.52 21.00 -1.27
N PRO A 86 10.76 20.70 -0.87
CA PRO A 86 11.81 20.28 -1.80
C PRO A 86 11.34 19.14 -2.72
N GLY A 87 11.54 19.31 -4.02
CA GLY A 87 11.18 18.33 -5.06
C GLY A 87 9.69 18.29 -5.42
N LEU A 88 8.78 18.93 -4.65
CA LEU A 88 7.36 18.96 -4.94
C LEU A 88 6.91 20.20 -5.76
N GLY A 89 7.85 21.02 -6.22
CA GLY A 89 7.54 22.15 -7.09
C GLY A 89 6.86 21.71 -8.40
N ASP A 90 6.02 22.60 -8.91
CA ASP A 90 5.49 22.55 -10.26
C ASP A 90 6.34 23.49 -11.14
N ASP A 91 6.98 22.98 -12.16
CA ASP A 91 7.86 23.82 -13.02
C ASP A 91 7.07 24.48 -14.16
N GLY A 92 5.75 24.21 -14.24
CA GLY A 92 4.85 24.85 -15.21
C GLY A 92 5.14 24.59 -16.70
N GLU A 93 6.35 24.20 -17.05
CA GLU A 93 6.81 24.00 -18.44
C GLU A 93 7.67 22.74 -18.65
N GLY A 94 8.10 22.08 -17.55
CA GLY A 94 9.12 21.01 -17.59
C GLY A 94 8.60 19.59 -17.79
N GLY A 95 7.33 19.39 -18.12
CA GLY A 95 6.75 18.04 -18.26
C GLY A 95 6.53 17.33 -16.93
N ARG A 96 6.64 18.03 -15.79
CA ARG A 96 6.27 17.51 -14.47
C ARG A 96 4.75 17.52 -14.31
N VAL A 97 4.28 16.49 -13.65
CA VAL A 97 2.88 16.38 -13.24
C VAL A 97 2.78 16.33 -11.73
N VAL A 98 1.71 16.89 -11.20
CA VAL A 98 1.41 16.91 -9.78
C VAL A 98 0.06 16.27 -9.51
N ARG A 99 -0.05 15.55 -8.40
CA ARG A 99 -1.28 14.91 -7.95
C ARG A 99 -1.36 14.91 -6.44
N TRP A 100 -2.57 14.75 -5.94
CA TRP A 100 -2.82 14.45 -4.53
C TRP A 100 -3.71 13.21 -4.40
N ALA A 101 -3.67 12.58 -3.24
CA ALA A 101 -4.60 11.53 -2.87
C ALA A 101 -5.01 11.66 -1.41
N TYR A 102 -6.22 11.19 -1.12
CA TYR A 102 -6.69 10.93 0.23
C TYR A 102 -7.01 9.46 0.36
N GLY A 103 -6.69 8.89 1.51
CA GLY A 103 -6.93 7.47 1.78
C GLY A 103 -7.41 7.21 3.19
N LEU A 104 -8.13 6.13 3.34
CA LEU A 104 -8.43 5.47 4.62
C LEU A 104 -7.71 4.14 4.61
N SER A 105 -6.98 3.83 5.68
CA SER A 105 -6.21 2.59 5.78
C SER A 105 -6.31 1.97 7.16
N GLN A 106 -6.25 0.63 7.20
CA GLN A 106 -6.21 -0.15 8.43
C GLN A 106 -5.10 -1.19 8.32
N ILE A 107 -4.39 -1.41 9.43
CA ILE A 107 -3.50 -2.55 9.63
C ILE A 107 -4.03 -3.37 10.79
N ILE A 108 -3.93 -4.68 10.67
CA ILE A 108 -4.25 -5.66 11.69
C ILE A 108 -2.99 -6.46 11.96
N LEU A 109 -2.52 -6.42 13.19
CA LEU A 109 -1.37 -7.18 13.69
C LEU A 109 -1.84 -8.11 14.79
N THR A 110 -1.44 -9.36 14.71
CA THR A 110 -1.76 -10.37 15.72
C THR A 110 -0.53 -11.26 15.97
N PRO A 111 -0.43 -11.84 17.17
CA PRO A 111 0.54 -12.91 17.40
C PRO A 111 0.35 -14.07 16.43
N SER A 112 1.39 -14.87 16.26
CA SER A 112 1.42 -16.05 15.38
C SER A 112 0.34 -17.08 15.72
N ASP A 113 -0.01 -17.24 16.99
CA ASP A 113 -1.12 -18.10 17.42
C ASP A 113 -2.31 -17.28 17.90
N ILE A 114 -3.27 -17.06 17.00
CA ILE A 114 -4.49 -16.30 17.29
C ILE A 114 -5.51 -17.08 18.12
N SER A 115 -5.31 -18.37 18.34
CA SER A 115 -6.18 -19.23 19.17
C SER A 115 -5.95 -19.09 20.67
N ILE A 116 -4.81 -18.47 21.06
CA ILE A 116 -4.44 -18.22 22.44
C ILE A 116 -5.10 -16.95 22.97
N GLU A 117 -5.87 -17.09 24.06
CA GLU A 117 -6.53 -15.96 24.72
C GLU A 117 -5.60 -15.15 25.63
N THR A 118 -4.57 -15.79 26.21
CA THR A 118 -3.64 -15.13 27.13
C THR A 118 -2.60 -14.30 26.39
N PRO A 119 -1.99 -13.28 27.05
CA PRO A 119 -0.91 -12.50 26.46
C PRO A 119 0.27 -13.36 26.00
N GLN A 120 0.85 -13.02 24.85
CA GLN A 120 2.02 -13.67 24.25
C GLN A 120 3.20 -12.69 24.26
N PRO A 121 3.99 -12.62 25.35
CA PRO A 121 4.97 -11.55 25.58
C PRO A 121 6.15 -11.54 24.60
N ASP A 122 6.44 -12.69 24.00
CA ASP A 122 7.60 -12.87 23.11
C ASP A 122 7.20 -12.75 21.62
N ASP A 123 5.96 -12.35 21.34
CA ASP A 123 5.41 -12.19 20.00
C ASP A 123 4.86 -10.77 19.82
N VAL A 124 4.44 -10.41 18.61
CA VAL A 124 3.81 -9.12 18.36
C VAL A 124 2.53 -8.98 19.18
N PRO A 125 2.25 -7.80 19.73
CA PRO A 125 1.00 -7.58 20.45
C PRO A 125 -0.19 -7.59 19.50
N TRP A 126 -1.36 -7.96 20.01
CA TRP A 126 -2.62 -7.65 19.36
C TRP A 126 -2.73 -6.14 19.17
N ALA A 127 -2.77 -5.68 17.94
CA ALA A 127 -2.84 -4.26 17.62
C ALA A 127 -3.55 -4.01 16.30
N GLY A 128 -4.33 -2.97 16.25
CA GLY A 128 -4.89 -2.46 15.02
C GLY A 128 -4.60 -0.98 14.87
N THR A 129 -4.42 -0.52 13.65
CA THR A 129 -4.39 0.91 13.34
C THR A 129 -5.48 1.24 12.33
N LEU A 130 -6.10 2.41 12.48
CA LEU A 130 -7.01 2.98 11.48
C LEU A 130 -6.64 4.45 11.30
N GLY A 131 -6.47 4.88 10.05
CA GLY A 131 -6.07 6.26 9.83
C GLY A 131 -6.38 6.81 8.46
N LEU A 132 -6.38 8.12 8.39
CA LEU A 132 -6.53 8.92 7.19
C LEU A 132 -5.17 9.36 6.68
N THR A 133 -4.98 9.30 5.39
CA THR A 133 -3.78 9.80 4.71
C THR A 133 -4.12 10.95 3.77
N GLY A 134 -3.24 11.93 3.73
CA GLY A 134 -3.20 12.94 2.67
C GLY A 134 -1.82 12.91 2.03
N SER A 135 -1.76 12.66 0.74
CA SER A 135 -0.51 12.51 -0.02
C SER A 135 -0.47 13.51 -1.16
N TRP A 136 0.72 14.04 -1.42
CA TRP A 136 1.01 14.95 -2.53
C TRP A 136 2.30 14.51 -3.20
N TRP A 137 2.33 14.49 -4.52
CA TRP A 137 3.55 14.15 -5.25
C TRP A 137 3.68 14.93 -6.55
N SER A 138 4.93 15.10 -6.93
CA SER A 138 5.35 15.70 -8.19
C SER A 138 6.31 14.74 -8.89
N ASN A 139 6.04 14.41 -10.12
CA ASN A 139 6.91 13.53 -10.89
C ASN A 139 6.99 13.91 -12.36
N ASP A 140 8.11 13.56 -12.95
CA ASP A 140 8.36 13.51 -14.39
C ASP A 140 8.93 12.13 -14.76
N ASN A 141 9.44 11.98 -15.96
CA ASN A 141 10.05 10.69 -16.33
C ASN A 141 11.37 10.39 -15.59
N ARG A 142 11.99 11.36 -14.90
CA ARG A 142 13.29 11.22 -14.26
C ARG A 142 13.27 11.34 -12.74
N LYS A 143 12.36 12.13 -12.19
CA LYS A 143 12.34 12.49 -10.77
C LYS A 143 10.94 12.33 -10.20
N LEU A 144 10.88 11.87 -8.97
CA LEU A 144 9.70 11.79 -8.16
C LEU A 144 10.02 12.36 -6.78
N ALA A 145 9.14 13.22 -6.28
CA ALA A 145 9.10 13.58 -4.87
C ALA A 145 7.67 13.44 -4.36
N ALA A 146 7.50 12.93 -3.14
CA ALA A 146 6.21 12.74 -2.52
C ALA A 146 6.26 13.06 -1.03
N LEU A 147 5.16 13.58 -0.51
CA LEU A 147 4.93 13.86 0.90
C LEU A 147 3.61 13.24 1.32
N GLN A 148 3.55 12.65 2.50
CA GLN A 148 2.31 12.16 3.10
C GLN A 148 2.22 12.56 4.56
N ILE A 149 1.02 12.95 4.97
CA ILE A 149 0.60 13.08 6.36
C ILE A 149 -0.36 11.93 6.65
N TYR A 150 -0.11 11.20 7.73
CA TYR A 150 -1.00 10.19 8.29
C TYR A 150 -1.50 10.65 9.64
N LEU A 151 -2.80 10.56 9.87
CA LEU A 151 -3.46 10.81 11.15
C LEU A 151 -4.40 9.65 11.46
N GLY A 152 -4.23 9.04 12.60
CA GLY A 152 -5.01 7.84 12.94
C GLY A 152 -4.99 7.49 14.41
N CYS A 153 -5.37 6.26 14.70
CA CYS A 153 -5.29 5.71 16.03
C CYS A 153 -4.85 4.24 16.00
N LEU A 154 -4.26 3.81 17.10
CA LEU A 154 -3.90 2.43 17.40
C LEU A 154 -4.78 1.95 18.56
N GLY A 155 -5.13 0.67 18.55
CA GLY A 155 -5.90 0.02 19.59
C GLY A 155 -7.38 -0.18 19.24
N PRO A 156 -8.30 -0.30 20.21
CA PRO A 156 -9.73 -0.52 19.98
C PRO A 156 -10.41 0.46 19.03
N CYS A 157 -9.94 1.70 18.99
CA CYS A 157 -10.44 2.74 18.07
C CYS A 157 -10.24 2.39 16.58
N SER A 158 -9.37 1.43 16.28
CA SER A 158 -9.14 0.95 14.91
C SER A 158 -10.20 0.00 14.40
N HIS A 159 -11.01 -0.57 15.29
CA HIS A 159 -12.00 -1.63 14.98
C HIS A 159 -11.39 -2.88 14.31
N ALA A 160 -10.09 -3.13 14.51
CA ALA A 160 -9.39 -4.27 13.90
C ALA A 160 -9.95 -5.62 14.38
N GLU A 161 -10.28 -5.74 15.66
CA GLU A 161 -10.96 -6.92 16.22
C GLU A 161 -12.22 -7.27 15.44
N GLN A 162 -13.09 -6.27 15.21
CA GLN A 162 -14.37 -6.48 14.54
C GLN A 162 -14.17 -6.92 13.09
N VAL A 163 -13.20 -6.32 12.41
CA VAL A 163 -12.88 -6.68 11.03
C VAL A 163 -12.31 -8.10 10.95
N GLN A 164 -11.36 -8.46 11.82
CA GLN A 164 -10.79 -9.80 11.81
C GLN A 164 -11.83 -10.87 12.19
N LYS A 165 -12.63 -10.63 13.24
CA LYS A 165 -13.72 -11.55 13.60
C LYS A 165 -14.71 -11.74 12.45
N PHE A 166 -15.13 -10.67 11.79
CA PHE A 166 -15.99 -10.76 10.61
C PHE A 166 -15.38 -11.66 9.52
N VAL A 167 -14.09 -11.51 9.23
CA VAL A 167 -13.41 -12.32 8.21
C VAL A 167 -13.29 -13.79 8.64
N HIS A 168 -12.88 -14.05 9.88
CA HIS A 168 -12.62 -15.42 10.35
C HIS A 168 -13.89 -16.17 10.76
N GLU A 169 -14.80 -15.52 11.48
CA GLU A 169 -16.00 -16.17 12.05
C GLU A 169 -17.19 -16.11 11.08
N ASP A 170 -17.51 -14.93 10.52
CA ASP A 170 -18.70 -14.76 9.69
C ASP A 170 -18.45 -15.23 8.24
N LEU A 171 -17.29 -14.93 7.67
CA LEU A 171 -16.93 -15.40 6.32
C LEU A 171 -16.26 -16.77 6.32
N GLY A 172 -15.75 -17.26 7.45
CA GLY A 172 -15.17 -18.58 7.63
C GLY A 172 -13.75 -18.72 7.05
N PHE A 173 -13.00 -17.63 6.99
CA PHE A 173 -11.59 -17.62 6.57
C PHE A 173 -10.67 -17.68 7.78
N GLY A 174 -10.28 -18.87 8.23
CA GLY A 174 -9.35 -19.10 9.32
C GLY A 174 -10.00 -19.46 10.66
N GLU A 175 -9.17 -19.52 11.71
CA GLU A 175 -9.60 -19.81 13.07
C GLU A 175 -10.11 -18.55 13.78
N PRO A 176 -11.08 -18.67 14.73
CA PRO A 176 -11.54 -17.52 15.49
C PRO A 176 -10.43 -16.89 16.34
N PRO A 177 -10.20 -15.57 16.24
CA PRO A 177 -9.17 -14.88 17.03
C PRO A 177 -9.66 -14.68 18.47
N LYS A 178 -8.90 -15.15 19.47
CA LYS A 178 -9.35 -15.15 20.87
C LYS A 178 -8.68 -14.10 21.76
N GLY A 179 -7.50 -13.58 21.36
CA GLY A 179 -6.66 -12.75 22.22
C GLY A 179 -6.92 -11.24 22.16
N TRP A 180 -7.91 -10.75 21.43
CA TRP A 180 -8.19 -9.31 21.26
C TRP A 180 -8.45 -8.56 22.59
N GLY A 181 -8.85 -9.24 23.66
CA GLY A 181 -8.91 -8.64 24.99
C GLY A 181 -7.58 -8.11 25.51
N ASN A 182 -6.45 -8.56 24.93
CA ASN A 182 -5.08 -8.12 25.25
C ASN A 182 -4.51 -7.16 24.20
N GLN A 183 -5.34 -6.54 23.36
CA GLN A 183 -4.86 -5.56 22.38
C GLN A 183 -4.28 -4.31 23.07
N LEU A 184 -3.32 -3.69 22.41
CA LEU A 184 -2.76 -2.41 22.88
C LEU A 184 -3.84 -1.36 23.04
N SER A 185 -3.77 -0.61 24.12
CA SER A 185 -4.75 0.45 24.43
C SER A 185 -4.68 1.60 23.42
N ASN A 186 -5.77 2.36 23.36
CA ASN A 186 -5.95 3.47 22.43
C ASN A 186 -4.80 4.49 22.51
N ARG A 187 -4.23 4.80 21.33
CA ARG A 187 -3.21 5.83 21.14
C ARG A 187 -3.46 6.58 19.82
N MET A 188 -3.44 7.92 19.88
CA MET A 188 -3.48 8.74 18.66
C MET A 188 -2.15 8.66 17.91
N LEU A 189 -2.23 8.56 16.60
CA LEU A 189 -1.10 8.43 15.71
C LEU A 189 -1.01 9.62 14.75
N ALA A 190 0.21 10.13 14.57
CA ALA A 190 0.54 11.12 13.56
C ALA A 190 1.89 10.79 12.94
N ASN A 191 1.97 10.77 11.64
CA ASN A 191 3.20 10.48 10.91
C ASN A 191 3.36 11.37 9.68
N LEU A 192 4.59 11.74 9.39
CA LEU A 192 5.00 12.45 8.20
C LEU A 192 5.96 11.55 7.43
N ASN A 193 5.66 11.31 6.15
CA ASN A 193 6.50 10.51 5.26
C ASN A 193 6.93 11.38 4.07
N TYR A 194 8.20 11.29 3.69
CA TYR A 194 8.74 11.93 2.50
C TYR A 194 9.51 10.91 1.67
N GLU A 195 9.31 10.91 0.36
CA GLU A 195 10.00 10.03 -0.58
C GLU A 195 10.59 10.84 -1.73
N TYR A 196 11.81 10.45 -2.15
CA TYR A 196 12.43 10.96 -3.35
C TYR A 196 13.03 9.82 -4.17
N ARG A 197 12.79 9.81 -5.49
CA ARG A 197 13.33 8.81 -6.43
C ARG A 197 13.92 9.49 -7.66
N TYR A 198 14.94 8.88 -8.22
CA TYR A 198 15.63 9.34 -9.42
C TYR A 198 15.95 8.17 -10.34
N LYS A 199 15.63 8.29 -11.64
CA LYS A 199 16.02 7.29 -12.63
C LYS A 199 17.47 7.51 -13.05
N LEU A 200 18.32 6.54 -12.72
CA LEU A 200 19.70 6.47 -13.18
C LEU A 200 19.76 6.23 -14.68
N TYR A 201 18.87 5.35 -15.16
CA TYR A 201 18.70 5.02 -16.55
C TYR A 201 17.22 4.98 -16.91
N ALA A 202 16.88 5.55 -18.04
CA ALA A 202 15.55 5.48 -18.64
C ALA A 202 15.71 5.46 -20.15
N VAL A 203 14.95 4.60 -20.82
CA VAL A 203 14.84 4.62 -22.28
C VAL A 203 14.21 5.92 -22.76
N ASP A 204 14.33 6.21 -24.05
CA ASP A 204 13.70 7.36 -24.65
C ASP A 204 12.18 7.32 -24.45
N VAL A 205 11.56 8.51 -24.36
CA VAL A 205 10.10 8.64 -24.11
C VAL A 205 9.28 7.84 -25.13
N GLU A 206 9.74 7.77 -26.37
CA GLU A 206 9.10 7.02 -27.44
C GLU A 206 9.03 5.50 -27.21
N ALA A 207 9.81 4.96 -26.29
CA ALA A 207 9.74 3.55 -25.92
C ALA A 207 8.62 3.24 -24.91
N TYR A 208 8.06 4.25 -24.24
CA TYR A 208 6.96 4.08 -23.27
C TYR A 208 5.58 4.01 -23.94
N VAL A 209 5.50 3.43 -25.12
CA VAL A 209 4.23 3.25 -25.84
C VAL A 209 3.76 1.79 -25.77
N PRO A 210 2.46 1.52 -25.91
CA PRO A 210 1.92 0.17 -25.94
C PRO A 210 2.59 -0.68 -27.00
N GLY A 211 2.81 -1.97 -26.67
CA GLY A 211 3.40 -2.96 -27.58
C GLY A 211 4.92 -2.88 -27.73
N ARG A 212 5.59 -1.83 -27.24
CA ARG A 212 7.06 -1.77 -27.19
C ARG A 212 7.58 -2.27 -25.85
N PHE A 213 8.71 -2.98 -25.91
CA PHE A 213 9.44 -3.39 -24.73
C PHE A 213 10.32 -2.22 -24.27
N ALA A 214 10.19 -1.89 -22.99
CA ALA A 214 10.98 -0.83 -22.36
C ALA A 214 11.52 -1.31 -21.03
N HIS A 215 12.54 -0.62 -20.51
CA HIS A 215 13.10 -0.86 -19.18
C HIS A 215 13.73 0.42 -18.63
N ASP A 216 13.76 0.52 -17.31
CA ASP A 216 14.43 1.61 -16.61
C ASP A 216 14.95 1.16 -15.24
N LEU A 217 15.86 1.94 -14.67
CA LEU A 217 16.48 1.72 -13.38
C LEU A 217 16.40 3.00 -12.55
N SER A 218 15.89 2.90 -11.35
CA SER A 218 15.81 4.03 -10.41
C SER A 218 16.40 3.70 -9.05
N ILE A 219 16.85 4.73 -8.37
CA ILE A 219 17.20 4.70 -6.95
C ILE A 219 16.30 5.67 -6.20
N GLY A 220 16.12 5.44 -4.92
CA GLY A 220 15.34 6.34 -4.10
C GLY A 220 15.51 6.10 -2.62
N GLY A 221 14.87 6.96 -1.87
CA GLY A 221 14.81 6.84 -0.42
C GLY A 221 13.53 7.44 0.12
N GLN A 222 13.14 6.94 1.29
CA GLN A 222 12.00 7.41 2.06
C GLN A 222 12.45 7.70 3.48
N ALA A 223 11.92 8.74 4.08
CA ALA A 223 12.03 9.04 5.50
C ALA A 223 10.64 9.14 6.10
N ALA A 224 10.45 8.49 7.23
CA ALA A 224 9.23 8.56 8.03
C ALA A 224 9.57 9.10 9.42
N VAL A 225 8.76 10.00 9.94
CA VAL A 225 8.91 10.54 11.29
C VAL A 225 7.54 10.74 11.93
N GLY A 226 7.40 10.23 13.14
CA GLY A 226 6.16 10.33 13.90
C GLY A 226 6.08 9.28 15.01
N ASN A 227 4.89 9.13 15.56
CA ASN A 227 4.63 8.15 16.60
C ASN A 227 3.90 6.88 16.09
N LEU A 228 3.81 6.67 14.77
CA LEU A 228 3.49 5.38 14.17
C LEU A 228 4.79 4.68 13.72
N LEU A 229 5.60 5.37 12.91
CA LEU A 229 6.83 4.84 12.35
C LEU A 229 7.88 5.96 12.26
N THR A 230 9.08 5.70 12.75
CA THR A 230 10.27 6.52 12.45
C THR A 230 11.31 5.64 11.81
N SER A 231 11.64 5.94 10.54
CA SER A 231 12.53 5.10 9.73
C SER A 231 13.17 5.87 8.59
N VAL A 232 14.27 5.30 8.07
CA VAL A 232 14.88 5.71 6.81
C VAL A 232 14.98 4.49 5.90
N THR A 233 14.58 4.64 4.66
CA THR A 233 14.57 3.57 3.65
C THR A 233 15.42 3.99 2.45
N GLY A 234 16.29 3.10 1.98
CA GLY A 234 16.94 3.18 0.69
C GLY A 234 16.45 2.08 -0.23
N GLN A 235 16.30 2.37 -1.53
CA GLN A 235 15.79 1.41 -2.49
C GLN A 235 16.37 1.60 -3.89
N ILE A 236 16.46 0.47 -4.62
CA ILE A 236 16.75 0.43 -6.04
C ILE A 236 15.66 -0.36 -6.73
N GLU A 237 15.16 0.15 -7.86
CA GLU A 237 14.10 -0.50 -8.64
C GLU A 237 14.50 -0.63 -10.10
N PHE A 238 14.36 -1.83 -10.63
CA PHE A 238 14.44 -2.12 -12.05
C PHE A 238 13.06 -2.46 -12.58
N ARG A 239 12.59 -1.74 -13.62
CA ARG A 239 11.32 -2.00 -14.29
C ARG A 239 11.55 -2.43 -15.72
N PHE A 240 10.72 -3.37 -16.21
CA PHE A 240 10.79 -3.86 -17.58
C PHE A 240 9.45 -4.45 -18.04
N GLY A 241 9.18 -4.36 -19.31
CA GLY A 241 7.97 -4.98 -19.88
C GLY A 241 7.47 -4.32 -21.15
N TRP A 242 6.29 -4.73 -21.58
CA TRP A 242 5.63 -4.22 -22.78
C TRP A 242 4.67 -3.10 -22.41
N GLY A 243 4.86 -1.95 -23.06
CA GLY A 243 4.08 -0.75 -22.75
C GLY A 243 4.35 -0.25 -21.33
N LEU A 244 5.60 -0.29 -20.88
CA LEU A 244 5.99 0.30 -19.60
C LEU A 244 5.46 1.74 -19.53
N THR A 245 4.91 2.11 -18.38
CA THR A 245 4.34 3.44 -18.17
C THR A 245 5.39 4.46 -17.80
N MET A 246 5.17 5.71 -18.17
CA MET A 246 6.03 6.82 -17.77
C MET A 246 5.96 7.05 -16.25
N GLY A 247 6.93 7.79 -15.71
CA GLY A 247 7.07 8.03 -14.28
C GLY A 247 7.65 6.83 -13.55
N PHE A 248 7.06 6.47 -12.43
CA PHE A 248 7.55 5.43 -11.51
C PHE A 248 6.42 4.46 -11.18
N THR A 249 6.75 3.28 -10.71
CA THR A 249 5.74 2.38 -10.12
C THR A 249 5.60 2.68 -8.64
N LYS A 250 4.42 2.56 -8.08
CA LYS A 250 4.25 2.53 -6.64
C LYS A 250 4.97 1.30 -6.10
N ILE A 251 5.83 1.50 -5.11
CA ILE A 251 6.39 0.41 -4.30
C ILE A 251 5.51 0.36 -3.07
N PRO A 252 4.64 -0.66 -2.94
CA PRO A 252 3.70 -0.68 -1.83
C PRO A 252 4.44 -0.87 -0.50
N ASP A 253 3.83 -0.38 0.56
CA ASP A 253 4.12 -0.62 1.96
C ASP A 253 2.83 -1.02 2.65
N PRO A 254 2.86 -1.69 3.80
CA PRO A 254 1.65 -1.91 4.56
C PRO A 254 0.86 -0.61 4.73
N PRO A 255 -0.48 -0.65 4.61
CA PRO A 255 -1.32 0.54 4.56
C PRO A 255 -1.08 1.49 5.74
N GLY A 256 -0.85 2.78 5.45
CA GLY A 256 -0.51 3.79 6.46
C GLY A 256 0.98 3.94 6.78
N LEU A 257 1.82 2.94 6.50
CA LEU A 257 3.28 3.02 6.70
C LEU A 257 4.00 3.67 5.52
N GLY A 258 3.52 3.47 4.31
CA GLY A 258 4.07 4.04 3.09
C GLY A 258 3.22 5.16 2.49
N ILE A 259 3.76 5.84 1.49
CA ILE A 259 3.08 6.94 0.83
C ILE A 259 2.03 6.40 -0.14
N VAL A 260 0.79 6.86 0.06
CA VAL A 260 -0.32 6.65 -0.86
C VAL A 260 -0.09 7.55 -2.07
N MET A 261 0.38 6.98 -3.16
CA MET A 261 0.58 7.70 -4.42
C MET A 261 0.40 6.78 -5.62
N GLU A 262 0.13 7.37 -6.76
CA GLU A 262 0.19 6.69 -8.06
C GLU A 262 1.06 7.55 -8.98
N PRO A 263 2.38 7.28 -9.03
CA PRO A 263 3.34 8.09 -9.78
C PRO A 263 3.42 7.72 -11.26
N ILE A 264 2.56 6.84 -11.73
CA ILE A 264 2.43 6.49 -13.16
C ILE A 264 1.67 7.61 -13.86
N TYR A 265 2.13 8.00 -15.02
CA TYR A 265 1.40 8.86 -15.91
C TYR A 265 1.59 8.41 -17.36
N PHE A 266 0.68 8.82 -18.21
CA PHE A 266 0.73 8.58 -19.64
C PHE A 266 1.25 9.83 -20.35
N ASP A 267 1.94 9.65 -21.47
CA ASP A 267 2.38 10.80 -22.26
C ASP A 267 1.15 11.62 -22.70
N PRO A 268 1.09 12.92 -22.32
CA PRO A 268 -0.02 13.79 -22.73
C PRO A 268 -0.11 13.99 -24.24
N LYS A 269 0.96 13.70 -24.97
CA LYS A 269 1.01 13.76 -26.44
C LYS A 269 0.65 12.45 -27.11
N ALA A 270 0.52 11.35 -26.32
CA ALA A 270 0.14 10.06 -26.88
C ALA A 270 -1.29 10.10 -27.43
N PRO A 271 -1.55 9.42 -28.55
CA PRO A 271 -2.92 9.25 -29.04
C PRO A 271 -3.80 8.59 -27.97
N LEU A 272 -5.05 9.04 -27.82
CA LEU A 272 -5.99 8.48 -26.83
C LEU A 272 -6.15 6.97 -26.96
N VAL A 273 -6.09 6.43 -28.16
CA VAL A 273 -6.18 5.00 -28.43
C VAL A 273 -5.09 4.21 -27.68
N ASP A 274 -3.93 4.80 -27.45
CA ASP A 274 -2.81 4.13 -26.76
C ASP A 274 -3.10 3.89 -25.28
N LEU A 275 -4.01 4.63 -24.67
CA LEU A 275 -4.39 4.46 -23.27
C LEU A 275 -5.22 3.20 -23.05
N TYR A 276 -5.98 2.79 -24.04
CA TYR A 276 -6.85 1.61 -23.99
C TYR A 276 -6.15 0.32 -24.39
N HIS A 277 -4.85 0.36 -24.70
CA HIS A 277 -4.04 -0.85 -24.91
C HIS A 277 -3.57 -1.44 -23.59
N TRP A 278 -3.45 -2.77 -23.55
CA TRP A 278 -2.85 -3.47 -22.44
C TRP A 278 -1.38 -3.11 -22.30
N ARG A 279 -0.98 -2.84 -21.07
CA ARG A 279 0.40 -2.64 -20.62
C ARG A 279 0.71 -3.70 -19.59
N ILE A 280 1.76 -4.47 -19.82
CA ILE A 280 2.17 -5.59 -18.96
C ILE A 280 3.62 -5.38 -18.63
N TYR A 281 3.91 -5.05 -17.40
CA TYR A 281 5.28 -4.81 -16.97
C TYR A 281 5.53 -5.32 -15.57
N PHE A 282 6.79 -5.45 -15.24
CA PHE A 282 7.29 -5.98 -13.98
C PHE A 282 8.22 -4.96 -13.32
N ASN A 283 8.34 -5.05 -12.01
CA ASN A 283 9.42 -4.40 -11.28
C ASN A 283 10.08 -5.39 -10.33
N LEU A 284 11.38 -5.19 -10.15
CA LEU A 284 12.20 -5.83 -9.14
C LEU A 284 12.79 -4.74 -8.26
N VAL A 285 12.56 -4.83 -6.95
CA VAL A 285 13.02 -3.84 -5.98
C VAL A 285 13.90 -4.52 -4.95
N ALA A 286 15.07 -3.95 -4.69
CA ALA A 286 15.83 -4.24 -3.49
C ALA A 286 15.70 -3.02 -2.55
N ARG A 287 15.29 -3.27 -1.31
CA ARG A 287 15.00 -2.24 -0.32
C ARG A 287 15.63 -2.57 1.02
N SER A 288 16.19 -1.55 1.66
CA SER A 288 16.66 -1.61 3.05
C SER A 288 16.02 -0.49 3.84
N ARG A 289 15.41 -0.83 4.97
CA ARG A 289 14.78 0.12 5.89
C ARG A 289 15.43 -0.02 7.26
N TRP A 290 15.82 1.10 7.84
CA TRP A 290 16.27 1.21 9.23
C TRP A 290 15.15 1.84 10.05
N ILE A 291 14.67 1.10 11.05
CA ILE A 291 13.56 1.48 11.91
C ILE A 291 14.12 1.84 13.28
N THR A 292 13.78 3.03 13.77
CA THR A 292 14.11 3.48 15.10
C THR A 292 12.92 3.54 16.04
N TYR A 293 11.71 3.44 15.48
CA TYR A 293 10.46 3.42 16.23
C TYR A 293 9.35 2.83 15.38
N PHE A 294 8.58 1.90 15.94
CA PHE A 294 7.34 1.37 15.35
C PHE A 294 6.34 1.11 16.47
N ALA A 295 5.25 1.88 16.51
CA ALA A 295 4.31 1.92 17.62
C ALA A 295 3.82 0.57 18.13
N PRO A 296 3.46 -0.42 17.30
CA PRO A 296 3.10 -1.75 17.79
C PRO A 296 4.26 -2.50 18.45
N ALA A 297 5.48 -2.38 17.93
CA ALA A 297 6.65 -3.07 18.46
C ALA A 297 7.14 -2.51 19.80
N GLU A 298 6.80 -1.25 20.11
CA GLU A 298 7.13 -0.65 21.41
C GLU A 298 6.31 -1.23 22.57
N GLY A 299 5.31 -2.08 22.28
CA GLY A 299 4.43 -2.63 23.31
C GLY A 299 3.63 -1.57 24.05
N GLY A 300 3.34 -1.84 25.33
CA GLY A 300 2.64 -0.89 26.19
C GLY A 300 1.45 -1.49 26.93
N ALA A 301 0.64 -0.60 27.53
CA ALA A 301 -0.57 -1.00 28.23
C ALA A 301 -1.59 -1.61 27.25
N THR A 302 -2.27 -2.67 27.70
CA THR A 302 -3.34 -3.34 26.98
C THR A 302 -4.70 -3.11 27.64
N GLU A 303 -5.78 -3.44 26.93
CA GLU A 303 -7.15 -3.33 27.48
C GLU A 303 -7.39 -4.24 28.68
N SER A 304 -6.71 -5.39 28.78
CA SER A 304 -6.79 -6.28 29.95
C SER A 304 -6.03 -5.77 31.17
N GLY A 305 -5.29 -4.67 31.05
CA GLY A 305 -4.40 -4.16 32.09
C GLY A 305 -3.02 -4.85 32.13
N TYR A 306 -2.75 -5.77 31.23
CA TYR A 306 -1.42 -6.31 31.02
C TYR A 306 -0.53 -5.24 30.36
N HIS A 307 0.76 -5.26 30.63
CA HIS A 307 1.73 -4.40 29.95
C HIS A 307 2.58 -5.28 29.04
N HIS A 308 2.32 -5.18 27.72
CA HIS A 308 3.09 -5.92 26.72
C HIS A 308 4.52 -5.36 26.67
N PRO A 309 5.57 -6.19 26.80
CA PRO A 309 6.94 -5.70 26.68
C PRO A 309 7.19 -5.15 25.26
N ALA A 310 8.17 -4.26 25.14
CA ALA A 310 8.68 -3.91 23.83
C ALA A 310 9.36 -5.16 23.21
N LEU A 311 9.16 -5.37 21.93
CA LEU A 311 9.93 -6.37 21.20
C LEU A 311 11.38 -5.91 21.10
N ASP A 312 12.32 -6.85 21.13
CA ASP A 312 13.73 -6.53 20.97
C ASP A 312 13.94 -5.71 19.70
N SER A 313 14.74 -4.66 19.82
CA SER A 313 14.91 -3.65 18.77
C SER A 313 15.27 -4.28 17.43
N TYR A 314 14.44 -3.99 16.45
CA TYR A 314 14.55 -4.42 15.08
C TYR A 314 15.24 -3.33 14.25
N PRO A 315 16.58 -3.37 14.11
CA PRO A 315 17.30 -2.22 13.55
C PRO A 315 17.14 -2.06 12.05
N GLY A 316 16.68 -3.08 11.32
CA GLY A 316 16.57 -2.96 9.87
C GLY A 316 15.87 -4.11 9.19
N GLU A 317 15.15 -3.78 8.15
CA GLU A 317 14.52 -4.71 7.22
C GLU A 317 15.25 -4.68 5.88
N HIS A 318 15.53 -5.85 5.34
CA HIS A 318 16.02 -5.99 3.97
C HIS A 318 14.99 -6.80 3.18
N GLN A 319 14.54 -6.26 2.09
CA GLN A 319 13.44 -6.85 1.32
C GLN A 319 13.76 -6.88 -0.17
N ILE A 320 13.35 -7.96 -0.83
CA ILE A 320 13.25 -8.04 -2.28
C ILE A 320 11.78 -8.10 -2.65
N LEU A 321 11.36 -7.23 -3.54
CA LEU A 321 9.98 -7.16 -4.02
C LEU A 321 9.95 -7.49 -5.51
N PHE A 322 8.97 -8.27 -5.90
CA PHE A 322 8.67 -8.54 -7.30
C PHE A 322 7.22 -8.18 -7.59
N GLY A 323 7.02 -7.24 -8.52
CA GLY A 323 5.70 -6.77 -8.91
C GLY A 323 5.35 -7.14 -10.35
N LEU A 324 4.09 -7.51 -10.55
CA LEU A 324 3.43 -7.65 -11.84
C LEU A 324 2.35 -6.57 -11.96
N HIS A 325 2.36 -5.84 -13.05
CA HIS A 325 1.46 -4.72 -13.29
C HIS A 325 0.73 -4.89 -14.61
N LEU A 326 -0.59 -4.89 -14.55
CA LEU A 326 -1.50 -4.98 -15.68
C LEU A 326 -2.32 -3.69 -15.73
N VAL A 327 -2.12 -2.87 -16.75
CA VAL A 327 -2.79 -1.58 -16.86
C VAL A 327 -3.46 -1.47 -18.22
N ARG A 328 -4.74 -1.13 -18.19
CA ARG A 328 -5.54 -0.74 -19.36
C ARG A 328 -6.63 0.21 -18.86
N VAL A 329 -6.54 1.47 -19.22
CA VAL A 329 -7.55 2.45 -18.79
C VAL A 329 -8.96 1.96 -19.16
N PRO A 330 -9.94 1.99 -18.26
CA PRO A 330 -9.91 2.64 -16.95
C PRO A 330 -9.36 1.76 -15.79
N PHE A 331 -8.93 0.54 -16.04
CA PHE A 331 -8.54 -0.42 -15.00
C PHE A 331 -7.03 -0.56 -14.86
N GLY A 332 -6.60 -0.83 -13.63
CA GLY A 332 -5.27 -1.30 -13.29
C GLY A 332 -5.34 -2.38 -12.23
N MET A 333 -4.46 -3.36 -12.34
CA MET A 333 -4.25 -4.41 -11.35
C MET A 333 -2.76 -4.57 -11.12
N HIS A 334 -2.37 -4.59 -9.87
CA HIS A 334 -0.99 -4.75 -9.46
C HIS A 334 -0.91 -5.82 -8.39
N VAL A 335 0.08 -6.71 -8.54
CA VAL A 335 0.38 -7.75 -7.55
C VAL A 335 1.86 -7.63 -7.22
N THR A 336 2.18 -7.44 -5.96
CA THR A 336 3.57 -7.37 -5.50
C THR A 336 3.81 -8.40 -4.40
N TYR A 337 4.77 -9.29 -4.64
CA TYR A 337 5.28 -10.22 -3.66
C TYR A 337 6.48 -9.61 -2.95
N TYR A 338 6.50 -9.73 -1.64
CA TYR A 338 7.56 -9.27 -0.77
C TYR A 338 8.26 -10.45 -0.14
N ARG A 339 9.57 -10.41 -0.17
CA ARG A 339 10.40 -11.37 0.53
C ARG A 339 11.38 -10.66 1.44
N TYR A 340 11.37 -11.03 2.69
CA TYR A 340 12.36 -10.62 3.64
C TYR A 340 13.71 -11.33 3.35
N VAL A 341 14.82 -10.59 3.44
CA VAL A 341 16.18 -11.11 3.21
C VAL A 341 17.04 -10.71 4.39
N GLY A 342 17.46 -11.68 5.19
CA GLY A 342 18.33 -11.42 6.33
C GLY A 342 18.07 -12.37 7.51
N SER A 343 18.65 -12.06 8.66
CA SER A 343 18.34 -12.78 9.89
C SER A 343 16.93 -12.44 10.34
N GLU A 344 16.17 -13.45 10.69
CA GLU A 344 14.85 -13.27 11.29
C GLU A 344 14.96 -12.37 12.53
N PRO A 345 14.00 -11.47 12.73
CA PRO A 345 13.93 -10.68 13.95
C PRO A 345 13.86 -11.59 15.19
N PRO A 346 14.46 -11.21 16.31
CA PRO A 346 14.27 -11.93 17.56
C PRO A 346 12.78 -12.04 17.90
N GLY A 347 12.32 -13.26 18.19
CA GLY A 347 10.92 -13.54 18.55
C GLY A 347 9.99 -13.80 17.36
N ILE A 348 10.43 -13.61 16.13
CA ILE A 348 9.65 -13.94 14.93
C ILE A 348 10.19 -15.25 14.35
N GLN A 349 9.39 -16.30 14.39
CA GLN A 349 9.71 -17.59 13.77
C GLN A 349 8.98 -17.68 12.44
N GLY A 350 9.70 -17.74 11.33
CA GLY A 350 9.14 -17.92 10.00
C GLY A 350 9.60 -16.87 8.97
N SER A 351 9.27 -17.07 7.71
CA SER A 351 9.55 -16.08 6.67
C SER A 351 8.48 -15.00 6.67
N ILE A 352 8.88 -13.74 6.84
CA ILE A 352 7.95 -12.60 6.71
C ILE A 352 7.77 -12.30 5.22
N ASP A 353 6.99 -13.12 4.57
CA ASP A 353 6.63 -12.93 3.18
C ASP A 353 5.15 -12.50 3.11
N TRP A 354 4.79 -11.54 2.27
CA TRP A 354 3.40 -11.18 2.04
C TRP A 354 3.15 -10.75 0.59
N ILE A 355 1.88 -10.65 0.24
CA ILE A 355 1.46 -10.20 -1.07
C ILE A 355 0.59 -8.95 -0.93
N ASN A 356 0.88 -7.94 -1.74
CA ASN A 356 0.00 -6.80 -1.97
C ASN A 356 -0.77 -6.98 -3.26
N PHE A 357 -2.08 -6.75 -3.19
CA PHE A 357 -2.97 -6.61 -4.33
C PHE A 357 -3.47 -5.18 -4.40
N SER A 358 -3.37 -4.54 -5.55
CA SER A 358 -3.94 -3.22 -5.81
C SER A 358 -4.84 -3.26 -7.03
N PHE A 359 -6.02 -2.65 -6.91
CA PHE A 359 -6.98 -2.49 -8.01
C PHE A 359 -7.27 -1.01 -8.20
N GLU A 360 -7.24 -0.56 -9.45
CA GLU A 360 -7.47 0.82 -9.82
C GLU A 360 -8.63 0.94 -10.78
N TYR A 361 -9.42 1.98 -10.59
CA TYR A 361 -10.45 2.40 -11.53
C TYR A 361 -10.37 3.90 -11.74
N ARG A 362 -10.27 4.32 -12.99
CA ARG A 362 -10.23 5.73 -13.42
C ARG A 362 -11.55 6.14 -14.03
N PHE A 363 -12.10 7.30 -13.61
CA PHE A 363 -13.43 7.79 -13.96
C PHE A 363 -13.47 9.30 -14.16
#